data_4d44a9b592f11bc1a74888afd719dd64
#
_entry.id   4d44a9b592f11bc1a74888afd719dd64
#
_cell.length_a   1.000
_cell.length_b   1.000
_cell.length_c   1.000
_cell.angle_alpha   90.00
_cell.angle_beta   90.00
_cell.angle_gamma   90.00
#
_symmetry.space_group_name_H-M   'P 1'
#
loop_
_entity.id
_entity.type
_entity.pdbx_description
1 polymer ?
#
loop_
_entity_poly.entity_id
_entity_poly.type
_entity_poly.pdbx_seq_one_letter_code
_entity_poly.pdbx_strand_id
1 'polypeptide(L)'
;SLLLEQLRTESNMSRRVALIAALARYRPEQLPADELQTLREMIEDWGTKHPNASLHSICRYLTNRWGWDAVTDRIDLADSPHVELQSGEVKSGDGEFGPIWNRNGQGQTMIHLRGPVDFVMGSPGHELFRDHSLEFPIQTKIPRSFAISDSEVTLEQFRRFDPDTGYATQYTTQPDCPMTSVGWFSAIKYCRWLSEQEHIPEWEMCYP
;
A
#
# COMPACT_ATOMS: atom_id res chain seq x y z
N SER A 1 4.51 -20.13 18.98
CA SER A 1 3.45 -19.38 19.71
C SER A 1 2.10 -19.59 19.07
N LEU A 2 1.02 -19.42 19.83
CA LEU A 2 -0.37 -19.53 19.35
C LEU A 2 -0.63 -18.60 18.16
N LEU A 3 -0.03 -17.42 18.15
CA LEU A 3 -0.22 -16.42 17.10
C LEU A 3 0.39 -16.88 15.76
N LEU A 4 1.56 -17.51 15.76
CA LEU A 4 2.18 -18.07 14.55
C LEU A 4 1.41 -19.28 14.02
N GLU A 5 0.89 -20.11 14.89
CA GLU A 5 0.04 -21.22 14.50
C GLU A 5 -1.25 -20.72 13.83
N GLN A 6 -1.90 -19.73 14.43
CA GLN A 6 -3.05 -19.07 13.82
C GLN A 6 -2.72 -18.44 12.47
N LEU A 7 -1.59 -17.74 12.37
CA LEU A 7 -1.18 -17.10 11.14
C LEU A 7 -0.96 -18.12 10.00
N ARG A 8 -0.40 -19.30 10.31
CA ARG A 8 -0.18 -20.37 9.34
C ARG A 8 -1.47 -21.00 8.83
N THR A 9 -2.47 -21.13 9.70
CA THR A 9 -3.73 -21.83 9.40
C THR A 9 -4.84 -20.91 8.94
N GLU A 10 -4.65 -19.57 9.07
CA GLU A 10 -5.68 -18.59 8.70
C GLU A 10 -5.85 -18.53 7.17
N SER A 11 -7.04 -18.88 6.71
CA SER A 11 -7.42 -18.85 5.30
C SER A 11 -8.06 -17.52 4.88
N ASN A 12 -8.66 -16.79 5.83
CA ASN A 12 -9.28 -15.50 5.56
C ASN A 12 -8.22 -14.41 5.44
N MET A 13 -8.14 -13.78 4.28
CA MET A 13 -7.10 -12.79 3.95
C MET A 13 -7.12 -11.57 4.89
N SER A 14 -8.30 -11.03 5.18
CA SER A 14 -8.43 -9.86 6.06
C SER A 14 -7.94 -10.16 7.49
N ARG A 15 -8.23 -11.38 7.99
CA ARG A 15 -7.73 -11.82 9.30
C ARG A 15 -6.23 -12.04 9.29
N ARG A 16 -5.68 -12.61 8.22
CA ARG A 16 -4.22 -12.78 8.05
C ARG A 16 -3.50 -11.44 8.09
N VAL A 17 -3.98 -10.45 7.34
CA VAL A 17 -3.48 -9.08 7.36
C VAL A 17 -3.56 -8.47 8.76
N ALA A 18 -4.69 -8.63 9.45
CA ALA A 18 -4.86 -8.13 10.82
C ALA A 18 -3.90 -8.80 11.83
N LEU A 19 -3.63 -10.10 11.68
CA LEU A 19 -2.66 -10.83 12.52
C LEU A 19 -1.23 -10.31 12.31
N ILE A 20 -0.83 -10.06 11.07
CA ILE A 20 0.49 -9.47 10.76
C ILE A 20 0.58 -8.04 11.31
N ALA A 21 -0.48 -7.24 11.18
CA ALA A 21 -0.53 -5.89 11.76
C ALA A 21 -0.42 -5.92 13.30
N ALA A 22 -1.01 -6.91 13.94
CA ALA A 22 -0.88 -7.12 15.38
C ALA A 22 0.55 -7.51 15.77
N LEU A 23 1.22 -8.37 14.98
CA LEU A 23 2.63 -8.73 15.18
C LEU A 23 3.55 -7.51 15.13
N ALA A 24 3.29 -6.55 14.25
CA ALA A 24 4.09 -5.33 14.14
C ALA A 24 4.10 -4.46 15.42
N ARG A 25 3.22 -4.73 16.39
CA ARG A 25 3.22 -4.07 17.71
C ARG A 25 4.21 -4.67 18.69
N TYR A 26 4.71 -5.87 18.42
CA TYR A 26 5.72 -6.55 19.22
C TYR A 26 7.12 -6.24 18.68
N ARG A 27 8.13 -6.54 19.49
CA ARG A 27 9.53 -6.51 19.05
C ARG A 27 9.94 -7.91 18.61
N PRO A 28 10.76 -8.06 17.56
CA PRO A 28 11.17 -9.39 17.09
C PRO A 28 11.87 -10.21 18.18
N GLU A 29 12.60 -9.57 19.10
CA GLU A 29 13.31 -10.24 20.22
C GLU A 29 12.38 -10.89 21.24
N GLN A 30 11.10 -10.60 21.19
CA GLN A 30 10.08 -11.22 22.06
C GLN A 30 9.62 -12.59 21.56
N LEU A 31 10.02 -12.98 20.34
CA LEU A 31 9.71 -14.28 19.76
C LEU A 31 10.92 -15.23 19.89
N PRO A 32 10.68 -16.55 20.07
CA PRO A 32 11.74 -17.55 19.97
C PRO A 32 12.43 -17.50 18.61
N ALA A 33 13.75 -17.75 18.58
CA ALA A 33 14.55 -17.58 17.38
C ALA A 33 14.09 -18.49 16.19
N ASP A 34 13.66 -19.70 16.48
CA ASP A 34 13.12 -20.63 15.49
C ASP A 34 11.76 -20.16 14.93
N GLU A 35 10.90 -19.62 15.78
CA GLU A 35 9.63 -19.02 15.36
C GLU A 35 9.87 -17.76 14.53
N LEU A 36 10.85 -16.94 14.91
CA LEU A 36 11.21 -15.71 14.21
C LEU A 36 11.74 -16.00 12.80
N GLN A 37 12.59 -17.03 12.65
CA GLN A 37 13.09 -17.46 11.35
C GLN A 37 11.96 -17.95 10.44
N THR A 38 11.07 -18.79 10.98
CA THR A 38 9.91 -19.28 10.23
C THR A 38 8.98 -18.13 9.78
N LEU A 39 8.72 -17.19 10.68
CA LEU A 39 7.91 -16.02 10.37
C LEU A 39 8.55 -15.18 9.26
N ARG A 40 9.86 -14.99 9.32
CA ARG A 40 10.61 -14.23 8.32
C ARG A 40 10.47 -14.84 6.93
N GLU A 41 10.60 -16.15 6.82
CA GLU A 41 10.43 -16.88 5.55
C GLU A 41 9.00 -16.76 5.01
N MET A 42 7.98 -16.86 5.87
CA MET A 42 6.58 -16.70 5.49
C MET A 42 6.29 -15.28 5.00
N ILE A 43 6.76 -14.27 5.71
CA ILE A 43 6.55 -12.86 5.38
C ILE A 43 7.24 -12.51 4.05
N GLU A 44 8.45 -13.02 3.84
CA GLU A 44 9.16 -12.84 2.58
C GLU A 44 8.42 -13.50 1.40
N ASP A 45 8.00 -14.76 1.55
CA ASP A 45 7.26 -15.48 0.51
C ASP A 45 5.95 -14.78 0.15
N TRP A 46 5.17 -14.36 1.15
CA TRP A 46 3.93 -13.65 0.90
C TRP A 46 4.14 -12.25 0.33
N GLY A 47 5.12 -11.52 0.82
CA GLY A 47 5.42 -10.17 0.33
C GLY A 47 5.93 -10.16 -1.11
N THR A 48 6.64 -11.21 -1.54
CA THR A 48 7.23 -11.26 -2.89
C THR A 48 6.35 -11.95 -3.93
N LYS A 49 5.52 -12.93 -3.52
CA LYS A 49 4.84 -13.82 -4.48
C LYS A 49 3.32 -13.76 -4.43
N HIS A 50 2.74 -13.22 -3.36
CA HIS A 50 1.29 -13.27 -3.22
C HIS A 50 0.61 -12.14 -4.00
N PRO A 51 -0.43 -12.42 -4.82
CA PRO A 51 -1.07 -11.41 -5.66
C PRO A 51 -1.91 -10.39 -4.89
N ASN A 52 -2.26 -10.67 -3.64
CA ASN A 52 -3.09 -9.77 -2.84
C ASN A 52 -2.30 -8.55 -2.34
N ALA A 53 -2.69 -7.36 -2.77
CA ALA A 53 -2.03 -6.10 -2.44
C ALA A 53 -1.98 -5.82 -0.93
N SER A 54 -3.04 -6.13 -0.19
CA SER A 54 -3.08 -5.89 1.27
C SER A 54 -2.07 -6.76 2.00
N LEU A 55 -1.89 -8.01 1.54
CA LEU A 55 -0.90 -8.92 2.12
C LEU A 55 0.52 -8.47 1.77
N HIS A 56 0.78 -8.09 0.53
CA HIS A 56 2.06 -7.50 0.10
C HIS A 56 2.42 -6.29 0.96
N SER A 57 1.54 -5.31 1.04
CA SER A 57 1.76 -4.07 1.78
C SER A 57 1.99 -4.28 3.28
N ILE A 58 1.23 -5.18 3.93
CA ILE A 58 1.42 -5.45 5.36
C ILE A 58 2.70 -6.23 5.66
N CYS A 59 3.14 -7.11 4.75
CA CYS A 59 4.44 -7.78 4.86
C CYS A 59 5.58 -6.76 4.77
N ARG A 60 5.54 -5.85 3.80
CA ARG A 60 6.48 -4.75 3.66
C ARG A 60 6.50 -3.84 4.89
N TYR A 61 5.32 -3.48 5.42
CA TYR A 61 5.22 -2.69 6.65
C TYR A 61 5.87 -3.38 7.84
N LEU A 62 5.62 -4.69 8.06
CA LEU A 62 6.21 -5.45 9.15
C LEU A 62 7.74 -5.50 9.04
N THR A 63 8.27 -5.77 7.85
CA THR A 63 9.73 -5.87 7.63
C THR A 63 10.43 -4.55 7.87
N ASN A 64 9.89 -3.44 7.39
CA ASN A 64 10.37 -2.09 7.71
C ASN A 64 10.33 -1.81 9.22
N ARG A 65 9.23 -2.14 9.87
CA ARG A 65 9.02 -1.90 11.30
C ARG A 65 10.01 -2.67 12.17
N TRP A 66 10.44 -3.84 11.74
CA TRP A 66 11.35 -4.73 12.46
C TRP A 66 12.81 -4.62 12.01
N GLY A 67 13.13 -3.72 11.07
CA GLY A 67 14.49 -3.53 10.57
C GLY A 67 15.02 -4.75 9.80
N TRP A 68 14.15 -5.46 9.07
CA TRP A 68 14.54 -6.56 8.22
C TRP A 68 14.87 -6.07 6.80
N ASP A 69 15.79 -5.12 6.71
CA ASP A 69 16.08 -4.35 5.48
C ASP A 69 16.30 -5.26 4.26
N ALA A 70 17.08 -6.33 4.41
CA ALA A 70 17.32 -7.26 3.31
C ALA A 70 16.06 -8.03 2.84
N VAL A 71 15.05 -8.21 3.70
CA VAL A 71 13.75 -8.78 3.29
C VAL A 71 12.89 -7.71 2.63
N THR A 72 12.89 -6.50 3.20
CA THR A 72 12.21 -5.35 2.63
C THR A 72 12.69 -5.08 1.20
N ASP A 73 14.00 -5.06 0.98
CA ASP A 73 14.59 -4.87 -0.35
C ASP A 73 14.12 -5.94 -1.34
N ARG A 74 14.01 -7.21 -0.90
CA ARG A 74 13.51 -8.28 -1.78
C ARG A 74 12.03 -8.13 -2.10
N ILE A 75 11.21 -7.70 -1.12
CA ILE A 75 9.80 -7.38 -1.35
C ILE A 75 9.68 -6.19 -2.31
N ASP A 76 10.49 -5.16 -2.11
CA ASP A 76 10.49 -3.95 -2.93
C ASP A 76 11.02 -4.19 -4.36
N LEU A 77 11.82 -5.22 -4.59
CA LEU A 77 12.32 -5.61 -5.90
C LEU A 77 11.48 -6.69 -6.58
N ALA A 78 10.48 -7.24 -5.88
CA ALA A 78 9.64 -8.28 -6.44
C ALA A 78 8.80 -7.76 -7.60
N ASP A 79 8.79 -8.51 -8.67
CA ASP A 79 7.85 -8.28 -9.76
C ASP A 79 6.44 -8.70 -9.33
N SER A 80 5.46 -7.95 -9.78
CA SER A 80 4.05 -8.31 -9.57
C SER A 80 3.80 -9.73 -10.09
N PRO A 81 3.18 -10.60 -9.28
CA PRO A 81 2.73 -11.88 -9.81
C PRO A 81 1.81 -11.64 -11.00
N HIS A 82 2.16 -12.18 -12.17
CA HIS A 82 1.32 -12.10 -13.36
C HIS A 82 0.01 -12.84 -13.11
N VAL A 83 -1.01 -12.12 -12.68
CA VAL A 83 -2.37 -12.62 -12.70
C VAL A 83 -2.91 -12.29 -14.09
N GLU A 84 -3.00 -13.27 -14.96
CA GLU A 84 -3.76 -13.13 -16.20
C GLU A 84 -5.20 -12.77 -15.83
N LEU A 85 -5.55 -11.52 -16.05
CA LEU A 85 -6.90 -11.01 -15.85
C LEU A 85 -7.76 -11.55 -17.00
N GLN A 86 -8.23 -12.80 -16.87
CA GLN A 86 -9.29 -13.27 -17.75
C GLN A 86 -10.48 -12.31 -17.61
N SER A 87 -10.86 -11.74 -18.73
CA SER A 87 -11.98 -10.81 -18.85
C SER A 87 -13.25 -11.45 -18.27
N GLY A 88 -13.72 -10.96 -17.14
CA GLY A 88 -15.08 -11.20 -16.72
C GLY A 88 -15.40 -11.36 -15.26
N GLU A 89 -14.57 -11.96 -14.42
CA GLU A 89 -14.99 -12.25 -13.04
C GLU A 89 -13.89 -12.01 -12.02
N VAL A 90 -13.88 -10.83 -11.42
CA VAL A 90 -13.35 -10.68 -10.07
C VAL A 90 -14.55 -10.51 -9.15
N LYS A 91 -14.88 -11.57 -8.43
CA LYS A 91 -15.88 -11.51 -7.37
C LYS A 91 -15.34 -10.58 -6.28
N SER A 92 -15.98 -9.46 -6.12
CA SER A 92 -15.88 -8.61 -4.95
C SER A 92 -16.43 -9.42 -3.76
N GLY A 93 -15.59 -9.76 -2.81
CA GLY A 93 -15.96 -10.49 -1.60
C GLY A 93 -14.97 -11.62 -1.37
N ASP A 94 -14.36 -11.70 -0.22
CA ASP A 94 -13.56 -12.77 0.43
C ASP A 94 -12.92 -13.87 -0.45
N GLY A 95 -12.88 -13.68 -1.75
CA GLY A 95 -12.24 -14.57 -2.70
C GLY A 95 -10.72 -14.39 -2.69
N GLU A 96 -10.04 -15.41 -3.09
CA GLU A 96 -8.59 -15.58 -3.16
C GLU A 96 -7.82 -14.44 -3.89
N PHE A 97 -8.55 -13.56 -4.58
CA PHE A 97 -8.03 -12.44 -5.37
C PHE A 97 -8.63 -11.10 -4.91
N GLY A 98 -8.08 -10.57 -3.81
CA GLY A 98 -8.25 -9.16 -3.45
C GLY A 98 -7.63 -8.21 -4.48
N PRO A 99 -7.54 -6.90 -4.19
CA PRO A 99 -6.87 -5.95 -5.08
C PRO A 99 -5.50 -6.47 -5.48
N ILE A 100 -5.21 -6.49 -6.76
CA ILE A 100 -3.89 -6.83 -7.29
C ILE A 100 -2.98 -5.62 -7.22
N TRP A 101 -1.69 -5.85 -7.24
CA TRP A 101 -0.69 -4.79 -7.22
C TRP A 101 0.31 -4.97 -8.35
N ASN A 102 0.98 -3.89 -8.70
CA ASN A 102 2.19 -3.92 -9.51
C ASN A 102 3.17 -2.86 -9.01
N ARG A 103 4.42 -3.00 -9.37
CA ARG A 103 5.41 -1.96 -9.16
C ARG A 103 5.51 -1.12 -10.43
N ASN A 104 5.44 0.21 -10.28
CA ASN A 104 5.62 1.13 -11.41
C ASN A 104 7.13 1.40 -11.66
N GLY A 105 7.44 2.06 -12.77
CA GLY A 105 8.81 2.39 -13.15
C GLY A 105 9.52 3.33 -12.18
N GLN A 106 8.80 3.99 -11.27
CA GLN A 106 9.33 4.84 -10.21
C GLN A 106 9.53 4.12 -8.88
N GLY A 107 9.28 2.80 -8.86
CA GLY A 107 9.48 1.96 -7.69
C GLY A 107 8.38 2.05 -6.64
N GLN A 108 7.18 2.55 -7.01
CA GLN A 108 6.02 2.58 -6.13
C GLN A 108 5.17 1.33 -6.32
N THR A 109 4.67 0.77 -5.24
CA THR A 109 3.65 -0.28 -5.29
C THR A 109 2.29 0.35 -5.56
N MET A 110 1.69 0.01 -6.69
CA MET A 110 0.38 0.50 -7.11
C MET A 110 -0.67 -0.57 -6.89
N ILE A 111 -1.73 -0.23 -6.17
CA ILE A 111 -2.88 -1.10 -5.91
C ILE A 111 -3.95 -0.80 -6.95
N HIS A 112 -4.38 -1.82 -7.68
CA HIS A 112 -5.41 -1.70 -8.70
C HIS A 112 -6.79 -1.92 -8.10
N LEU A 113 -7.63 -0.91 -8.18
CA LEU A 113 -9.03 -0.94 -7.77
C LEU A 113 -9.92 -0.96 -9.01
N ARG A 114 -10.74 -2.01 -9.13
CA ARG A 114 -11.67 -2.13 -10.26
C ARG A 114 -12.91 -1.29 -9.99
N GLY A 115 -13.22 -0.44 -10.96
CA GLY A 115 -14.46 0.32 -10.97
C GLY A 115 -15.64 -0.44 -11.63
N PRO A 116 -16.88 0.01 -11.39
CA PRO A 116 -17.19 1.11 -10.49
C PRO A 116 -17.05 0.75 -9.00
N VAL A 117 -16.58 1.70 -8.19
CA VAL A 117 -16.45 1.54 -6.74
C VAL A 117 -17.41 2.50 -6.03
N ASP A 118 -18.28 1.97 -5.19
CA ASP A 118 -19.17 2.75 -4.33
C ASP A 118 -18.63 2.67 -2.89
N PHE A 119 -18.49 3.82 -2.24
CA PHE A 119 -18.00 3.89 -0.85
C PHE A 119 -18.54 5.11 -0.13
N VAL A 120 -18.44 5.11 1.19
CA VAL A 120 -18.75 6.28 2.02
C VAL A 120 -17.46 7.03 2.30
N MET A 121 -17.35 8.24 1.77
CA MET A 121 -16.26 9.16 2.08
C MET A 121 -16.61 9.97 3.32
N GLY A 122 -15.65 10.19 4.21
CA GLY A 122 -15.84 10.89 5.48
C GLY A 122 -15.59 9.98 6.67
N SER A 123 -15.63 10.56 7.85
CA SER A 123 -15.33 9.85 9.10
C SER A 123 -16.61 9.37 9.80
N PRO A 124 -16.58 8.17 10.43
CA PRO A 124 -17.72 7.68 11.20
C PRO A 124 -17.99 8.56 12.42
N GLY A 125 -19.25 8.67 12.83
CA GLY A 125 -19.69 9.60 13.89
C GLY A 125 -19.04 9.41 15.26
N HIS A 126 -18.43 8.25 15.51
CA HIS A 126 -17.76 7.91 16.77
C HIS A 126 -16.24 8.14 16.73
N GLU A 127 -15.69 8.63 15.62
CA GLU A 127 -14.27 8.92 15.50
C GLU A 127 -13.87 10.14 16.36
N LEU A 128 -12.82 9.96 17.19
CA LEU A 128 -12.32 11.04 18.05
C LEU A 128 -11.61 12.11 17.21
N PHE A 129 -11.80 13.37 17.58
CA PHE A 129 -11.22 14.55 16.91
C PHE A 129 -11.72 14.81 15.49
N ARG A 130 -12.79 14.15 15.08
CA ARG A 130 -13.45 14.38 13.80
C ARG A 130 -13.93 15.84 13.69
N ASP A 131 -13.72 16.45 12.51
CA ASP A 131 -14.39 17.70 12.16
C ASP A 131 -15.80 17.44 11.60
N HIS A 132 -16.83 17.68 12.43
CA HIS A 132 -18.21 17.43 12.06
C HIS A 132 -18.71 18.25 10.86
N SER A 133 -18.03 19.36 10.52
CA SER A 133 -18.40 20.23 9.41
C SER A 133 -17.78 19.82 8.08
N LEU A 134 -16.63 19.14 8.11
CA LEU A 134 -15.85 18.77 6.91
C LEU A 134 -15.86 17.28 6.62
N GLU A 135 -16.06 16.44 7.63
CA GLU A 135 -15.92 14.99 7.55
C GLU A 135 -17.27 14.25 7.67
N PHE A 136 -18.36 14.85 7.21
CA PHE A 136 -19.63 14.13 7.21
C PHE A 136 -19.67 13.04 6.14
N PRO A 137 -20.33 11.89 6.42
CA PRO A 137 -20.38 10.78 5.48
C PRO A 137 -21.10 11.15 4.18
N ILE A 138 -20.42 10.97 3.05
CA ILE A 138 -20.96 11.21 1.71
C ILE A 138 -20.87 9.92 0.90
N GLN A 139 -22.00 9.45 0.38
CA GLN A 139 -22.00 8.35 -0.58
C GLN A 139 -21.31 8.80 -1.86
N THR A 140 -20.21 8.15 -2.18
CA THR A 140 -19.35 8.53 -3.31
C THR A 140 -19.21 7.34 -4.26
N LYS A 141 -19.14 7.62 -5.56
CA LYS A 141 -18.93 6.63 -6.59
C LYS A 141 -17.76 7.03 -7.49
N ILE A 142 -16.80 6.14 -7.67
CA ILE A 142 -15.78 6.25 -8.71
C ILE A 142 -16.18 5.32 -9.85
N PRO A 143 -16.56 5.86 -11.03
CA PRO A 143 -17.19 5.06 -12.09
C PRO A 143 -16.20 4.24 -12.91
N ARG A 144 -14.89 4.42 -12.72
CA ARG A 144 -13.82 3.76 -13.48
C ARG A 144 -12.86 3.02 -12.57
N SER A 145 -12.11 2.08 -13.14
CA SER A 145 -10.94 1.49 -12.48
C SER A 145 -9.83 2.52 -12.34
N PHE A 146 -9.02 2.38 -11.29
CA PHE A 146 -7.88 3.26 -11.04
C PHE A 146 -6.81 2.51 -10.24
N ALA A 147 -5.59 3.05 -10.26
CA ALA A 147 -4.52 2.59 -9.39
C ALA A 147 -4.15 3.68 -8.38
N ILE A 148 -3.82 3.27 -7.18
CA ILE A 148 -3.37 4.16 -6.10
C ILE A 148 -2.13 3.54 -5.45
N SER A 149 -1.17 4.37 -5.03
CA SER A 149 -0.02 3.87 -4.28
C SER A 149 -0.44 3.30 -2.92
N ASP A 150 0.26 2.26 -2.45
CA ASP A 150 0.03 1.64 -1.14
C ASP A 150 0.55 2.49 0.04
N SER A 151 1.33 3.50 -0.26
CA SER A 151 1.95 4.39 0.71
C SER A 151 1.97 5.83 0.20
N GLU A 152 2.19 6.77 1.12
CA GLU A 152 2.41 8.17 0.79
C GLU A 152 3.66 8.34 -0.07
N VAL A 153 3.63 9.31 -0.98
CA VAL A 153 4.80 9.65 -1.82
C VAL A 153 5.93 10.16 -0.94
N THR A 154 7.10 9.55 -1.04
CA THR A 154 8.26 9.93 -0.25
C THR A 154 8.98 11.16 -0.82
N LEU A 155 9.83 11.81 -0.01
CA LEU A 155 10.69 12.90 -0.44
C LEU A 155 11.55 12.49 -1.64
N GLU A 156 12.17 11.30 -1.59
CA GLU A 156 13.00 10.80 -2.68
C GLU A 156 12.21 10.63 -3.97
N GLN A 157 11.02 10.04 -3.89
CA GLN A 157 10.14 9.86 -5.05
C GLN A 157 9.69 11.21 -5.63
N PHE A 158 9.32 12.18 -4.78
CA PHE A 158 8.90 13.49 -5.24
C PHE A 158 10.05 14.27 -5.88
N ARG A 159 11.28 14.13 -5.38
CA ARG A 159 12.49 14.76 -5.95
C ARG A 159 12.89 14.24 -7.33
N ARG A 160 12.42 13.09 -7.74
CA ARG A 160 12.60 12.63 -9.14
C ARG A 160 11.81 13.50 -10.11
N PHE A 161 10.70 14.04 -9.66
CA PHE A 161 9.87 14.99 -10.40
C PHE A 161 10.39 16.42 -10.26
N ASP A 162 10.66 16.86 -9.04
CA ASP A 162 11.11 18.22 -8.72
C ASP A 162 12.34 18.17 -7.78
N PRO A 163 13.56 18.11 -8.36
CA PRO A 163 14.80 18.02 -7.58
C PRO A 163 15.02 19.19 -6.62
N ASP A 164 14.52 20.38 -6.97
CA ASP A 164 14.71 21.64 -6.22
C ASP A 164 13.57 21.92 -5.25
N THR A 165 12.66 20.95 -5.07
CA THR A 165 11.49 21.13 -4.22
C THR A 165 11.87 21.49 -2.78
N GLY A 166 11.24 22.53 -2.25
CA GLY A 166 11.30 22.87 -0.82
C GLY A 166 10.39 21.94 -0.01
N TYR A 167 10.82 21.58 1.19
CA TYR A 167 10.05 20.75 2.11
C TYR A 167 10.25 21.15 3.56
N ALA A 168 9.31 20.77 4.43
CA ALA A 168 9.41 21.06 5.85
C ALA A 168 10.34 20.04 6.53
N THR A 169 11.61 20.41 6.70
CA THR A 169 12.68 19.56 7.27
C THR A 169 12.37 19.04 8.66
N GLN A 170 11.51 19.71 9.42
CA GLN A 170 11.07 19.27 10.75
C GLN A 170 10.16 18.02 10.72
N TYR A 171 9.48 17.77 9.58
CA TYR A 171 8.58 16.63 9.42
C TYR A 171 9.14 15.57 8.47
N THR A 172 9.91 15.98 7.47
CA THR A 172 10.53 15.12 6.47
C THR A 172 12.03 15.10 6.71
N THR A 173 12.50 14.15 7.52
CA THR A 173 13.89 14.10 8.01
C THR A 173 14.79 13.16 7.21
N GLN A 174 14.19 12.20 6.50
CA GLN A 174 14.89 11.18 5.71
C GLN A 174 14.29 11.09 4.30
N PRO A 175 15.02 10.58 3.30
CA PRO A 175 14.54 10.45 1.92
C PRO A 175 13.28 9.59 1.77
N ASP A 176 13.09 8.59 2.62
CA ASP A 176 11.96 7.66 2.67
C ASP A 176 10.76 8.17 3.48
N CYS A 177 10.90 9.32 4.17
CA CYS A 177 9.76 9.96 4.84
C CYS A 177 8.76 10.50 3.83
N PRO A 178 7.46 10.57 4.20
CA PRO A 178 6.44 11.21 3.38
C PRO A 178 6.81 12.65 3.01
N MET A 179 6.58 13.01 1.76
CA MET A 179 6.76 14.39 1.29
C MET A 179 5.73 15.29 1.94
N THR A 180 6.17 16.37 2.58
CA THR A 180 5.31 17.35 3.27
C THR A 180 5.32 18.72 2.59
N SER A 181 4.35 19.57 2.96
CA SER A 181 4.24 20.94 2.45
C SER A 181 4.02 21.04 0.93
N VAL A 182 3.41 20.02 0.33
CA VAL A 182 3.07 19.99 -1.09
C VAL A 182 1.72 20.66 -1.30
N GLY A 183 1.70 21.72 -2.12
CA GLY A 183 0.46 22.34 -2.56
C GLY A 183 -0.30 21.45 -3.56
N TRP A 184 -1.64 21.57 -3.59
CA TRP A 184 -2.52 20.77 -4.46
C TRP A 184 -2.09 20.78 -5.94
N PHE A 185 -1.70 21.94 -6.48
CA PHE A 185 -1.23 22.05 -7.87
C PHE A 185 0.08 21.28 -8.12
N SER A 186 0.99 21.25 -7.14
CA SER A 186 2.24 20.48 -7.25
C SER A 186 1.96 18.98 -7.19
N ALA A 187 1.02 18.57 -6.35
CA ALA A 187 0.57 17.16 -6.29
C ALA A 187 -0.04 16.71 -7.61
N ILE A 188 -0.90 17.52 -8.23
CA ILE A 188 -1.48 17.20 -9.57
C ILE A 188 -0.39 17.09 -10.63
N LYS A 189 0.57 18.02 -10.65
CA LYS A 189 1.69 17.98 -11.61
C LYS A 189 2.53 16.72 -11.42
N TYR A 190 2.76 16.30 -10.18
CA TYR A 190 3.43 15.04 -9.87
C TYR A 190 2.65 13.83 -10.42
N CYS A 191 1.34 13.77 -10.17
CA CYS A 191 0.50 12.68 -10.68
C CYS A 191 0.48 12.64 -12.21
N ARG A 192 0.44 13.79 -12.87
CA ARG A 192 0.52 13.87 -14.34
C ARG A 192 1.88 13.38 -14.84
N TRP A 193 2.97 13.90 -14.28
CA TRP A 193 4.33 13.45 -14.59
C TRP A 193 4.47 11.93 -14.40
N LEU A 194 3.98 11.37 -13.29
CA LEU A 194 4.02 9.95 -13.04
C LEU A 194 3.29 9.16 -14.11
N SER A 195 2.10 9.61 -14.53
CA SER A 195 1.32 9.00 -15.61
C SER A 195 2.08 9.04 -16.95
N GLU A 196 2.79 10.14 -17.23
CA GLU A 196 3.64 10.28 -18.42
C GLU A 196 4.82 9.31 -18.39
N GLN A 197 5.49 9.12 -17.22
CA GLN A 197 6.58 8.16 -17.05
C GLN A 197 6.11 6.72 -17.27
N GLU A 198 4.87 6.40 -16.89
CA GLU A 198 4.24 5.09 -17.07
C GLU A 198 3.58 4.91 -18.45
N HIS A 199 3.74 5.89 -19.36
CA HIS A 199 3.16 5.88 -20.70
C HIS A 199 1.62 5.72 -20.72
N ILE A 200 0.96 6.21 -19.67
CA ILE A 200 -0.51 6.19 -19.59
C ILE A 200 -1.07 7.19 -20.60
N PRO A 201 -2.00 6.78 -21.49
CA PRO A 201 -2.63 7.68 -22.44
C PRO A 201 -3.36 8.84 -21.75
N GLU A 202 -3.36 10.02 -22.36
CA GLU A 202 -3.93 11.24 -21.75
C GLU A 202 -5.40 11.07 -21.30
N TRP A 203 -6.21 10.31 -22.07
CA TRP A 203 -7.62 10.04 -21.72
C TRP A 203 -7.81 9.07 -20.54
N GLU A 204 -6.75 8.39 -20.09
CA GLU A 204 -6.74 7.53 -18.90
C GLU A 204 -6.11 8.21 -17.69
N MET A 205 -5.46 9.36 -17.87
CA MET A 205 -4.86 10.10 -16.76
C MET A 205 -5.92 10.61 -15.78
N CYS A 206 -5.58 10.63 -14.49
CA CYS A 206 -6.44 11.18 -13.45
C CYS A 206 -6.60 12.70 -13.58
N TYR A 207 -5.57 13.37 -14.07
CA TYR A 207 -5.52 14.83 -14.26
C TYR A 207 -5.02 15.10 -15.69
N PRO A 208 -5.88 15.65 -16.56
CA PRO A 208 -5.53 15.99 -17.93
C PRO A 208 -4.55 17.17 -18.04
#